data_d722ea7c600bef9bf470adcbef3d6032
#
_entry.id   d722ea7c600bef9bf470adcbef3d6032
#
_cell.length_a   1.000
_cell.length_b   1.000
_cell.length_c   1.000
_cell.angle_alpha   90.00
_cell.angle_beta   90.00
_cell.angle_gamma   90.00
#
_symmetry.space_group_name_H-M   'P 1'
#
loop_
_entity.id
_entity.type
_entity.pdbx_description
1 polymer ?
#
loop_
_entity_poly.entity_id
_entity_poly.type
_entity_poly.pdbx_seq_one_letter_code
_entity_poly.pdbx_strand_id
1 'polypeptide(L)'
;MSAVLCETRPVLDVEPLLHLERLTKRYPGVTALDELTVKVPRGRVGLVGANGAGKTTLFRLLLGLAHPTEGRVEVCGIDVAADPIAVRSRLGYMPEHDCLPLDQTAADVVATFGELSGLPARVSRQRASDILDLVGLDEARFRPIGGFSTGMRQRTKLAQALVGDPELVLLDEPTAGLDPLGREEMLALVARLGSFGISVLMATHLLDDVQQVCDHVLMIDAGRLVVSGATDSLLERTGRVTVDVGIAGDALAARLAEVPLRTVVVEGLVEVELDDDDQLDVLRDVIAELGLPLHRLSTRLTSLDEVFLDRARTAVEP
;
A
#
# COMPACT_ATOMS: atom_id res chain seq x y z
N MET A 1 -25.22 -33.37 26.63
CA MET A 1 -23.94 -32.68 26.74
C MET A 1 -23.08 -33.19 25.61
N SER A 2 -23.01 -32.46 24.52
CA SER A 2 -22.17 -32.83 23.36
C SER A 2 -21.39 -31.56 23.00
N ALA A 3 -20.09 -31.58 23.27
CA ALA A 3 -19.16 -30.51 22.93
C ALA A 3 -18.97 -30.52 21.40
N VAL A 4 -19.44 -29.46 20.75
CA VAL A 4 -19.13 -29.20 19.34
C VAL A 4 -17.68 -28.70 19.30
N LEU A 5 -16.78 -29.59 18.91
CA LEU A 5 -15.42 -29.25 18.53
C LEU A 5 -15.50 -28.35 17.28
N CYS A 6 -15.13 -27.09 17.45
CA CYS A 6 -14.90 -26.17 16.36
C CYS A 6 -13.61 -26.66 15.66
N GLU A 7 -13.76 -27.48 14.62
CA GLU A 7 -12.68 -27.82 13.73
C GLU A 7 -12.22 -26.53 13.02
N THR A 8 -11.08 -26.02 13.42
CA THR A 8 -10.33 -25.03 12.64
C THR A 8 -10.04 -25.66 11.28
N ARG A 9 -10.71 -25.19 10.22
CA ARG A 9 -10.39 -25.51 8.85
C ARG A 9 -8.89 -25.26 8.65
N PRO A 10 -8.15 -26.21 8.04
CA PRO A 10 -6.77 -25.95 7.69
C PRO A 10 -6.74 -24.75 6.73
N VAL A 11 -5.96 -23.74 7.09
CA VAL A 11 -5.60 -22.66 6.17
C VAL A 11 -4.93 -23.37 5.00
N LEU A 12 -5.58 -23.37 3.83
CA LEU A 12 -4.97 -23.83 2.60
C LEU A 12 -3.66 -23.04 2.48
N ASP A 13 -2.56 -23.76 2.34
CA ASP A 13 -1.20 -23.22 2.15
C ASP A 13 -1.19 -22.51 0.78
N VAL A 14 -1.72 -21.30 0.75
CA VAL A 14 -1.71 -20.46 -0.46
C VAL A 14 -0.26 -20.03 -0.65
N GLU A 15 0.33 -20.43 -1.77
CA GLU A 15 1.69 -19.99 -2.12
C GLU A 15 1.84 -18.48 -1.92
N PRO A 16 2.86 -18.05 -1.17
CA PRO A 16 3.07 -16.62 -0.94
C PRO A 16 3.35 -15.91 -2.27
N LEU A 17 2.92 -14.66 -2.35
CA LEU A 17 3.22 -13.79 -3.50
C LEU A 17 4.73 -13.57 -3.64
N LEU A 18 5.38 -13.29 -2.50
CA LEU A 18 6.83 -13.13 -2.40
C LEU A 18 7.35 -13.95 -1.22
N HIS A 19 8.52 -14.56 -1.41
CA HIS A 19 9.27 -15.19 -0.34
C HIS A 19 10.73 -14.70 -0.39
N LEU A 20 11.13 -13.99 0.64
CA LEU A 20 12.48 -13.47 0.82
C LEU A 20 13.15 -14.22 1.98
N GLU A 21 14.33 -14.78 1.75
CA GLU A 21 15.12 -15.49 2.76
C GLU A 21 16.49 -14.85 2.92
N ARG A 22 16.73 -14.17 4.04
CA ARG A 22 17.96 -13.44 4.38
C ARG A 22 18.52 -12.62 3.20
N LEU A 23 17.61 -11.98 2.47
CA LEU A 23 17.92 -11.27 1.25
C LEU A 23 18.81 -10.06 1.56
N THR A 24 20.04 -10.12 1.07
CA THR A 24 21.04 -9.05 1.23
C THR A 24 21.52 -8.54 -0.11
N LYS A 25 21.57 -7.23 -0.26
CA LYS A 25 22.16 -6.57 -1.43
C LYS A 25 23.16 -5.50 -1.02
N ARG A 26 24.43 -5.72 -1.40
CA ARG A 26 25.51 -4.75 -1.20
C ARG A 26 25.94 -4.17 -2.53
N TYR A 27 26.15 -2.87 -2.56
CA TYR A 27 26.83 -2.13 -3.61
C TYR A 27 28.16 -1.58 -3.05
N PRO A 28 29.11 -1.15 -3.87
CA PRO A 28 30.34 -0.54 -3.36
C PRO A 28 30.05 0.60 -2.37
N GLY A 29 30.42 0.40 -1.11
CA GLY A 29 30.24 1.38 -0.04
C GLY A 29 28.87 1.46 0.62
N VAL A 30 27.83 0.67 0.16
CA VAL A 30 26.48 0.74 0.71
C VAL A 30 25.84 -0.65 0.79
N THR A 31 25.29 -1.00 1.94
CA THR A 31 24.36 -2.13 2.07
C THR A 31 22.94 -1.60 1.84
N ALA A 32 22.38 -1.89 0.68
CA ALA A 32 21.06 -1.40 0.28
C ALA A 32 19.91 -2.22 0.85
N LEU A 33 20.13 -3.54 1.07
CA LEU A 33 19.22 -4.44 1.78
C LEU A 33 20.07 -5.34 2.68
N ASP A 34 19.59 -5.59 3.91
CA ASP A 34 20.32 -6.32 4.94
C ASP A 34 19.42 -7.39 5.58
N GLU A 35 19.66 -8.64 5.23
CA GLU A 35 19.03 -9.86 5.75
C GLU A 35 17.48 -9.87 5.76
N LEU A 36 16.82 -9.27 4.77
CA LEU A 36 15.36 -9.28 4.71
C LEU A 36 14.82 -10.70 4.64
N THR A 37 13.98 -11.06 5.62
CA THR A 37 13.30 -12.36 5.66
C THR A 37 11.81 -12.13 5.87
N VAL A 38 10.99 -12.45 4.87
CA VAL A 38 9.53 -12.26 4.93
C VAL A 38 8.82 -13.11 3.90
N LYS A 39 7.61 -13.60 4.25
CA LYS A 39 6.62 -14.16 3.34
C LYS A 39 5.48 -13.18 3.18
N VAL A 40 5.20 -12.80 1.96
CA VAL A 40 4.19 -11.79 1.62
C VAL A 40 2.99 -12.49 1.01
N PRO A 41 1.78 -12.29 1.51
CA PRO A 41 0.57 -12.90 0.95
C PRO A 41 0.20 -12.29 -0.40
N ARG A 42 -0.69 -12.96 -1.15
CA ARG A 42 -1.33 -12.38 -2.33
C ARG A 42 -2.28 -11.26 -1.90
N GLY A 43 -2.50 -10.30 -2.77
CA GLY A 43 -3.36 -9.12 -2.52
C GLY A 43 -2.64 -7.81 -2.80
N ARG A 44 -3.07 -6.75 -2.15
CA ARG A 44 -2.50 -5.41 -2.31
C ARG A 44 -1.55 -5.14 -1.14
N VAL A 45 -0.29 -5.02 -1.45
CA VAL A 45 0.80 -4.88 -0.47
C VAL A 45 1.46 -3.52 -0.63
N GLY A 46 1.56 -2.77 0.45
CA GLY A 46 2.31 -1.54 0.53
C GLY A 46 3.76 -1.79 0.97
N LEU A 47 4.72 -1.32 0.20
CA LEU A 47 6.14 -1.30 0.56
C LEU A 47 6.51 0.13 0.96
N VAL A 48 6.62 0.37 2.25
CA VAL A 48 6.83 1.70 2.82
C VAL A 48 8.26 1.87 3.30
N GLY A 49 8.78 3.06 3.12
CA GLY A 49 10.10 3.44 3.62
C GLY A 49 10.54 4.79 3.08
N ALA A 50 11.44 5.46 3.79
CA ALA A 50 12.02 6.72 3.35
C ALA A 50 12.79 6.59 2.03
N ASN A 51 13.15 7.71 1.41
CA ASN A 51 14.03 7.69 0.25
C ASN A 51 15.38 7.11 0.65
N GLY A 52 15.87 6.14 -0.16
CA GLY A 52 17.08 5.40 0.16
C GLY A 52 16.89 4.18 1.07
N ALA A 53 15.67 3.89 1.57
CA ALA A 53 15.41 2.73 2.42
C ALA A 53 15.62 1.36 1.72
N GLY A 54 15.76 1.33 0.38
CA GLY A 54 16.01 0.09 -0.36
C GLY A 54 14.86 -0.35 -1.28
N LYS A 55 13.72 0.38 -1.34
CA LYS A 55 12.52 0.02 -2.13
C LYS A 55 12.85 -0.30 -3.60
N THR A 56 13.50 0.61 -4.30
CA THR A 56 13.89 0.42 -5.72
C THR A 56 14.91 -0.71 -5.88
N THR A 57 15.80 -0.94 -4.89
CA THR A 57 16.71 -2.08 -4.91
C THR A 57 15.94 -3.40 -4.80
N LEU A 58 14.95 -3.47 -3.91
CA LEU A 58 14.08 -4.65 -3.81
C LEU A 58 13.35 -4.90 -5.14
N PHE A 59 12.77 -3.87 -5.76
CA PHE A 59 12.13 -4.03 -7.08
C PHE A 59 13.07 -4.56 -8.15
N ARG A 60 14.32 -4.07 -8.20
CA ARG A 60 15.33 -4.59 -9.15
C ARG A 60 15.64 -6.06 -8.91
N LEU A 61 15.66 -6.51 -7.67
CA LEU A 61 15.86 -7.93 -7.32
C LEU A 61 14.65 -8.77 -7.72
N LEU A 62 13.43 -8.31 -7.43
CA LEU A 62 12.19 -8.99 -7.82
C LEU A 62 12.04 -9.14 -9.34
N LEU A 63 12.47 -8.13 -10.10
CA LEU A 63 12.48 -8.13 -11.56
C LEU A 63 13.64 -8.95 -12.18
N GLY A 64 14.57 -9.45 -11.36
CA GLY A 64 15.78 -10.12 -11.85
C GLY A 64 16.72 -9.20 -12.63
N LEU A 65 16.63 -7.88 -12.38
CA LEU A 65 17.53 -6.86 -12.95
C LEU A 65 18.81 -6.68 -12.12
N ALA A 66 18.82 -7.24 -10.91
CA ALA A 66 19.98 -7.32 -10.04
C ALA A 66 20.00 -8.70 -9.37
N HIS A 67 21.19 -9.18 -9.03
CA HIS A 67 21.35 -10.41 -8.26
C HIS A 67 21.53 -10.10 -6.78
N PRO A 68 20.97 -10.90 -5.87
CA PRO A 68 21.27 -10.78 -4.45
C PRO A 68 22.76 -11.00 -4.19
N THR A 69 23.29 -10.37 -3.16
CA THR A 69 24.65 -10.66 -2.67
C THR A 69 24.64 -11.92 -1.83
N GLU A 70 23.59 -12.07 -1.01
CA GLU A 70 23.31 -13.24 -0.18
C GLU A 70 21.80 -13.46 -0.08
N GLY A 71 21.39 -14.67 0.28
CA GLY A 71 19.99 -15.01 0.43
C GLY A 71 19.29 -15.35 -0.89
N ARG A 72 17.96 -15.45 -0.82
CA ARG A 72 17.12 -15.93 -1.93
C ARG A 72 15.86 -15.11 -2.06
N VAL A 73 15.33 -15.02 -3.28
CA VAL A 73 14.07 -14.36 -3.58
C VAL A 73 13.23 -15.19 -4.53
N GLU A 74 11.99 -15.44 -4.13
CA GLU A 74 10.97 -16.11 -4.95
C GLU A 74 9.80 -15.14 -5.18
N VAL A 75 9.26 -15.16 -6.39
CA VAL A 75 8.08 -14.39 -6.82
C VAL A 75 7.10 -15.36 -7.46
N CYS A 76 5.86 -15.38 -6.95
CA CYS A 76 4.81 -16.30 -7.41
C CYS A 76 5.30 -17.77 -7.46
N GLY A 77 6.06 -18.22 -6.45
CA GLY A 77 6.62 -19.55 -6.35
C GLY A 77 7.83 -19.83 -7.26
N ILE A 78 8.34 -18.85 -7.99
CA ILE A 78 9.49 -19.00 -8.89
C ILE A 78 10.72 -18.31 -8.28
N ASP A 79 11.83 -19.06 -8.18
CA ASP A 79 13.13 -18.49 -7.82
C ASP A 79 13.63 -17.56 -8.92
N VAL A 80 13.82 -16.28 -8.56
CA VAL A 80 14.23 -15.24 -9.52
C VAL A 80 15.61 -15.49 -10.12
N ALA A 81 16.52 -16.11 -9.35
CA ALA A 81 17.87 -16.41 -9.84
C ALA A 81 17.86 -17.61 -10.79
N ALA A 82 16.94 -18.57 -10.60
CA ALA A 82 16.83 -19.76 -11.43
C ALA A 82 16.15 -19.46 -12.77
N ASP A 83 15.03 -18.72 -12.77
CA ASP A 83 14.29 -18.39 -13.99
C ASP A 83 13.76 -16.95 -14.00
N PRO A 84 14.60 -15.95 -14.22
CA PRO A 84 14.19 -14.55 -14.26
C PRO A 84 13.25 -14.21 -15.42
N ILE A 85 13.24 -15.04 -16.48
CA ILE A 85 12.34 -14.83 -17.64
C ILE A 85 10.92 -15.24 -17.25
N ALA A 86 10.74 -16.42 -16.64
CA ALA A 86 9.44 -16.88 -16.15
C ALA A 86 8.87 -15.93 -15.08
N VAL A 87 9.72 -15.37 -14.22
CA VAL A 87 9.30 -14.34 -13.27
C VAL A 87 8.77 -13.10 -13.99
N ARG A 88 9.55 -12.52 -14.91
CA ARG A 88 9.14 -11.30 -15.65
C ARG A 88 7.90 -11.50 -16.50
N SER A 89 7.62 -12.71 -17.00
CA SER A 89 6.39 -12.98 -17.75
C SER A 89 5.13 -12.90 -16.89
N ARG A 90 5.26 -12.95 -15.55
CA ARG A 90 4.16 -12.82 -14.59
C ARG A 90 4.09 -11.44 -13.94
N LEU A 91 5.06 -10.57 -14.22
CA LEU A 91 5.18 -9.26 -13.61
C LEU A 91 4.81 -8.14 -14.56
N GLY A 92 4.08 -7.16 -14.04
CA GLY A 92 4.01 -5.82 -14.61
C GLY A 92 4.83 -4.84 -13.78
N TYR A 93 5.42 -3.85 -14.40
CA TYR A 93 6.21 -2.85 -13.70
C TYR A 93 5.89 -1.43 -14.17
N MET A 94 5.53 -0.59 -13.22
CA MET A 94 5.33 0.84 -13.39
C MET A 94 6.46 1.58 -12.66
N PRO A 95 7.46 2.14 -13.37
CA PRO A 95 8.57 2.86 -12.76
C PRO A 95 8.15 4.26 -12.27
N GLU A 96 8.87 4.77 -11.25
CA GLU A 96 8.71 6.14 -10.77
C GLU A 96 8.99 7.17 -11.88
N HIS A 97 10.15 7.04 -12.52
CA HIS A 97 10.60 8.01 -13.53
C HIS A 97 9.85 7.93 -14.85
N ASP A 98 9.84 9.03 -15.59
CA ASP A 98 9.29 9.07 -16.94
C ASP A 98 10.08 8.15 -17.88
N CYS A 99 9.38 7.20 -18.50
CA CYS A 99 9.95 6.21 -19.42
C CYS A 99 9.17 6.14 -20.74
N LEU A 100 8.16 6.99 -20.91
CA LEU A 100 7.27 6.95 -22.06
C LEU A 100 7.84 7.76 -23.24
N PRO A 101 7.80 7.24 -24.48
CA PRO A 101 8.18 7.99 -25.67
C PRO A 101 7.14 9.10 -25.94
N LEU A 102 7.61 10.35 -25.93
CA LEU A 102 6.73 11.53 -25.97
C LEU A 102 6.11 11.80 -27.34
N ASP A 103 6.70 11.27 -28.39
CA ASP A 103 6.28 11.40 -29.81
C ASP A 103 5.27 10.35 -30.27
N GLN A 104 5.02 9.33 -29.44
CA GLN A 104 4.07 8.25 -29.73
C GLN A 104 2.74 8.46 -29.01
N THR A 105 1.70 7.76 -29.46
CA THR A 105 0.41 7.73 -28.77
C THR A 105 0.40 6.70 -27.66
N ALA A 106 -0.43 6.90 -26.62
CA ALA A 106 -0.58 5.90 -25.57
C ALA A 106 -1.08 4.55 -26.11
N ALA A 107 -1.95 4.58 -27.12
CA ALA A 107 -2.45 3.37 -27.79
C ALA A 107 -1.32 2.55 -28.43
N ASP A 108 -0.42 3.21 -29.16
CA ASP A 108 0.71 2.53 -29.81
C ASP A 108 1.72 2.00 -28.80
N VAL A 109 2.04 2.80 -27.79
CA VAL A 109 2.99 2.42 -26.73
C VAL A 109 2.50 1.20 -25.97
N VAL A 110 1.26 1.22 -25.47
CA VAL A 110 0.72 0.11 -24.68
C VAL A 110 0.56 -1.15 -25.55
N ALA A 111 0.15 -1.00 -26.82
CA ALA A 111 0.10 -2.13 -27.76
C ALA A 111 1.50 -2.73 -28.00
N THR A 112 2.53 -1.90 -28.16
CA THR A 112 3.92 -2.36 -28.33
C THR A 112 4.39 -3.16 -27.11
N PHE A 113 4.08 -2.69 -25.88
CA PHE A 113 4.42 -3.45 -24.66
C PHE A 113 3.69 -4.78 -24.59
N GLY A 114 2.44 -4.87 -25.04
CA GLY A 114 1.73 -6.13 -25.15
C GLY A 114 2.40 -7.10 -26.15
N GLU A 115 2.87 -6.61 -27.29
CA GLU A 115 3.63 -7.43 -28.25
C GLU A 115 4.97 -7.90 -27.65
N LEU A 116 5.66 -7.03 -26.93
CA LEU A 116 6.90 -7.39 -26.22
C LEU A 116 6.66 -8.43 -25.11
N SER A 117 5.47 -8.46 -24.53
CA SER A 117 5.04 -9.48 -23.57
C SER A 117 4.63 -10.81 -24.25
N GLY A 118 4.72 -10.91 -25.58
CA GLY A 118 4.43 -12.11 -26.33
C GLY A 118 3.00 -12.19 -26.89
N LEU A 119 2.18 -11.17 -26.76
CA LEU A 119 0.84 -11.15 -27.33
C LEU A 119 0.89 -10.95 -28.85
N PRO A 120 0.06 -11.66 -29.65
CA PRO A 120 -0.10 -11.37 -31.07
C PRO A 120 -0.57 -9.93 -31.29
N ALA A 121 -0.08 -9.23 -32.31
CA ALA A 121 -0.34 -7.80 -32.57
C ALA A 121 -1.83 -7.41 -32.55
N ARG A 122 -2.72 -8.27 -33.05
CA ARG A 122 -4.16 -8.02 -33.00
C ARG A 122 -4.70 -8.06 -31.56
N VAL A 123 -4.27 -9.05 -30.78
CA VAL A 123 -4.70 -9.24 -29.39
C VAL A 123 -4.15 -8.09 -28.54
N SER A 124 -2.88 -7.74 -28.76
CA SER A 124 -2.21 -6.64 -28.06
C SER A 124 -2.94 -5.31 -28.25
N ARG A 125 -3.32 -4.96 -29.48
CA ARG A 125 -4.09 -3.73 -29.76
C ARG A 125 -5.45 -3.71 -29.10
N GLN A 126 -6.19 -4.84 -29.13
CA GLN A 126 -7.48 -4.92 -28.46
C GLN A 126 -7.30 -4.75 -26.95
N ARG A 127 -6.36 -5.49 -26.36
CA ARG A 127 -6.11 -5.43 -24.92
C ARG A 127 -5.59 -4.05 -24.47
N ALA A 128 -4.74 -3.42 -25.27
CA ALA A 128 -4.30 -2.04 -25.03
C ALA A 128 -5.49 -1.07 -25.00
N SER A 129 -6.44 -1.21 -25.94
CA SER A 129 -7.65 -0.40 -25.94
C SER A 129 -8.46 -0.60 -24.66
N ASP A 130 -8.72 -1.85 -24.28
CA ASP A 130 -9.53 -2.19 -23.10
C ASP A 130 -8.89 -1.66 -21.80
N ILE A 131 -7.55 -1.76 -21.68
CA ILE A 131 -6.83 -1.27 -20.50
C ILE A 131 -6.77 0.25 -20.48
N LEU A 132 -6.60 0.91 -21.63
CA LEU A 132 -6.60 2.37 -21.70
C LEU A 132 -7.97 2.97 -21.36
N ASP A 133 -9.05 2.26 -21.71
CA ASP A 133 -10.41 2.59 -21.22
C ASP A 133 -10.52 2.38 -19.70
N LEU A 134 -9.99 1.26 -19.18
CA LEU A 134 -9.98 0.96 -17.74
C LEU A 134 -9.30 2.06 -16.92
N VAL A 135 -8.18 2.60 -17.40
CA VAL A 135 -7.44 3.68 -16.72
C VAL A 135 -7.98 5.08 -17.04
N GLY A 136 -9.06 5.20 -17.83
CA GLY A 136 -9.75 6.45 -18.12
C GLY A 136 -8.98 7.39 -19.05
N LEU A 137 -8.32 6.85 -20.08
CA LEU A 137 -7.65 7.65 -21.11
C LEU A 137 -8.49 7.88 -22.36
N ASP A 138 -9.62 7.15 -22.52
CA ASP A 138 -10.62 7.30 -23.58
C ASP A 138 -10.02 7.78 -24.92
N GLU A 139 -10.57 8.82 -25.55
CA GLU A 139 -10.10 9.41 -26.80
C GLU A 139 -8.70 10.05 -26.70
N ALA A 140 -8.24 10.40 -25.50
CA ALA A 140 -6.92 10.99 -25.30
C ALA A 140 -5.80 10.04 -25.70
N ARG A 141 -6.01 8.72 -25.62
CA ARG A 141 -5.04 7.66 -25.99
C ARG A 141 -4.50 7.79 -27.42
N PHE A 142 -5.21 8.46 -28.32
CA PHE A 142 -4.78 8.65 -29.72
C PHE A 142 -3.95 9.93 -29.94
N ARG A 143 -3.69 10.70 -28.87
CA ARG A 143 -2.83 11.89 -28.95
C ARG A 143 -1.40 11.55 -28.49
N PRO A 144 -0.39 12.27 -28.98
CA PRO A 144 0.98 12.10 -28.54
C PRO A 144 1.13 12.34 -27.01
N ILE A 145 1.88 11.47 -26.36
CA ILE A 145 2.11 11.49 -24.90
C ILE A 145 2.77 12.78 -24.42
N GLY A 146 3.55 13.46 -25.29
CA GLY A 146 4.18 14.73 -24.96
C GLY A 146 3.20 15.84 -24.54
N GLY A 147 1.94 15.75 -24.97
CA GLY A 147 0.86 16.66 -24.58
C GLY A 147 0.06 16.22 -23.34
N PHE A 148 0.46 15.14 -22.65
CA PHE A 148 -0.28 14.61 -21.51
C PHE A 148 0.04 15.35 -20.22
N SER A 149 -0.99 15.46 -19.33
CA SER A 149 -0.78 15.85 -17.93
C SER A 149 0.02 14.75 -17.19
N THR A 150 0.54 15.06 -16.00
CA THR A 150 1.20 14.08 -15.14
C THR A 150 0.29 12.89 -14.87
N GLY A 151 -0.99 13.12 -14.53
CA GLY A 151 -1.95 12.05 -14.28
C GLY A 151 -2.19 11.16 -15.50
N MET A 152 -2.29 11.74 -16.70
CA MET A 152 -2.42 10.96 -17.93
C MET A 152 -1.17 10.11 -18.21
N ARG A 153 0.02 10.63 -17.94
CA ARG A 153 1.28 9.85 -18.06
C ARG A 153 1.34 8.71 -17.04
N GLN A 154 0.96 8.95 -15.78
CA GLN A 154 0.90 7.91 -14.76
C GLN A 154 -0.09 6.79 -15.13
N ARG A 155 -1.29 7.15 -15.62
CA ARG A 155 -2.28 6.18 -16.12
C ARG A 155 -1.76 5.40 -17.34
N THR A 156 -1.00 6.02 -18.23
CA THR A 156 -0.36 5.32 -19.36
C THR A 156 0.70 4.32 -18.88
N LYS A 157 1.53 4.69 -17.89
CA LYS A 157 2.51 3.78 -17.26
C LYS A 157 1.82 2.60 -16.56
N LEU A 158 0.70 2.85 -15.88
CA LEU A 158 -0.10 1.78 -15.29
C LEU A 158 -0.66 0.84 -16.37
N ALA A 159 -1.22 1.39 -17.46
CA ALA A 159 -1.73 0.60 -18.58
C ALA A 159 -0.62 -0.27 -19.21
N GLN A 160 0.58 0.29 -19.39
CA GLN A 160 1.77 -0.44 -19.85
C GLN A 160 2.10 -1.63 -18.93
N ALA A 161 2.03 -1.45 -17.61
CA ALA A 161 2.31 -2.51 -16.66
C ALA A 161 1.25 -3.63 -16.67
N LEU A 162 0.01 -3.33 -17.07
CA LEU A 162 -1.11 -4.26 -17.07
C LEU A 162 -1.28 -5.05 -18.36
N VAL A 163 -0.76 -4.56 -19.50
CA VAL A 163 -1.08 -5.11 -20.81
C VAL A 163 -0.64 -6.56 -21.02
N GLY A 164 0.43 -6.98 -20.34
CA GLY A 164 1.00 -8.33 -20.39
C GLY A 164 0.20 -9.39 -19.60
N ASP A 165 -0.93 -9.05 -18.97
CA ASP A 165 -1.72 -9.93 -18.09
C ASP A 165 -0.93 -10.45 -16.87
N PRO A 166 -0.36 -9.57 -16.07
CA PRO A 166 0.49 -9.96 -14.96
C PRO A 166 -0.31 -10.56 -13.80
N GLU A 167 0.32 -11.50 -13.06
CA GLU A 167 -0.17 -11.96 -11.74
C GLU A 167 0.15 -10.95 -10.63
N LEU A 168 1.26 -10.22 -10.78
CA LEU A 168 1.73 -9.21 -9.83
C LEU A 168 2.16 -7.95 -10.59
N VAL A 169 1.69 -6.79 -10.11
CA VAL A 169 2.15 -5.48 -10.60
C VAL A 169 2.98 -4.79 -9.53
N LEU A 170 4.18 -4.38 -9.90
CA LEU A 170 5.06 -3.54 -9.09
C LEU A 170 4.83 -2.08 -9.47
N LEU A 171 4.40 -1.25 -8.52
CA LEU A 171 4.13 0.17 -8.70
C LEU A 171 5.14 0.99 -7.89
N ASP A 172 6.00 1.75 -8.55
CA ASP A 172 7.01 2.58 -7.91
C ASP A 172 6.52 4.04 -7.88
N GLU A 173 6.10 4.51 -6.68
CA GLU A 173 5.55 5.85 -6.42
C GLU A 173 4.42 6.24 -7.40
N PRO A 174 3.32 5.45 -7.52
CA PRO A 174 2.31 5.64 -8.56
C PRO A 174 1.55 6.97 -8.44
N THR A 175 1.51 7.57 -7.26
CA THR A 175 0.80 8.83 -6.96
C THR A 175 1.72 10.05 -7.01
N ALA A 176 3.03 9.86 -7.30
CA ALA A 176 4.00 10.95 -7.32
C ALA A 176 3.63 12.04 -8.35
N GLY A 177 3.65 13.30 -7.90
CA GLY A 177 3.39 14.46 -8.75
C GLY A 177 1.94 14.66 -9.19
N LEU A 178 1.00 13.90 -8.62
CA LEU A 178 -0.43 14.09 -8.84
C LEU A 178 -1.02 15.15 -7.90
N ASP A 179 -2.03 15.85 -8.39
CA ASP A 179 -2.89 16.66 -7.54
C ASP A 179 -3.80 15.75 -6.66
N PRO A 180 -4.47 16.29 -5.63
CA PRO A 180 -5.27 15.47 -4.72
C PRO A 180 -6.31 14.59 -5.41
N LEU A 181 -7.02 15.13 -6.41
CA LEU A 181 -8.02 14.38 -7.17
C LEU A 181 -7.39 13.27 -8.00
N GLY A 182 -6.32 13.56 -8.72
CA GLY A 182 -5.58 12.57 -9.51
C GLY A 182 -4.99 11.46 -8.63
N ARG A 183 -4.58 11.78 -7.39
CA ARG A 183 -4.11 10.81 -6.39
C ARG A 183 -5.25 9.86 -5.99
N GLU A 184 -6.42 10.38 -5.62
CA GLU A 184 -7.59 9.58 -5.27
C GLU A 184 -8.01 8.66 -6.42
N GLU A 185 -8.06 9.17 -7.64
CA GLU A 185 -8.39 8.40 -8.84
C GLU A 185 -7.36 7.28 -9.12
N MET A 186 -6.07 7.55 -8.93
CA MET A 186 -5.02 6.53 -9.08
C MET A 186 -5.15 5.44 -8.00
N LEU A 187 -5.38 5.80 -6.75
CA LEU A 187 -5.59 4.85 -5.65
C LEU A 187 -6.84 4.00 -5.90
N ALA A 188 -7.92 4.58 -6.41
CA ALA A 188 -9.12 3.83 -6.80
C ALA A 188 -8.82 2.82 -7.92
N LEU A 189 -7.98 3.15 -8.91
CA LEU A 189 -7.52 2.21 -9.92
C LEU A 189 -6.72 1.07 -9.30
N VAL A 190 -5.76 1.37 -8.41
CA VAL A 190 -4.96 0.35 -7.70
C VAL A 190 -5.86 -0.58 -6.90
N ALA A 191 -6.84 -0.05 -6.17
CA ALA A 191 -7.81 -0.85 -5.41
C ALA A 191 -8.60 -1.82 -6.30
N ARG A 192 -8.98 -1.38 -7.51
CA ARG A 192 -9.72 -2.20 -8.50
C ARG A 192 -8.90 -3.36 -9.05
N LEU A 193 -7.56 -3.28 -9.10
CA LEU A 193 -6.73 -4.38 -9.63
C LEU A 193 -6.94 -5.68 -8.86
N GLY A 194 -7.15 -5.61 -7.54
CA GLY A 194 -7.49 -6.77 -6.72
C GLY A 194 -8.76 -7.50 -7.15
N SER A 195 -9.77 -6.77 -7.66
CA SER A 195 -11.02 -7.38 -8.17
C SER A 195 -10.83 -8.17 -9.47
N PHE A 196 -9.74 -7.93 -10.19
CA PHE A 196 -9.33 -8.71 -11.38
C PHE A 196 -8.39 -9.86 -11.03
N GLY A 197 -8.13 -10.13 -9.74
CA GLY A 197 -7.21 -11.18 -9.29
C GLY A 197 -5.73 -10.81 -9.45
N ILE A 198 -5.40 -9.56 -9.75
CA ILE A 198 -4.04 -9.06 -9.88
C ILE A 198 -3.55 -8.64 -8.50
N SER A 199 -2.43 -9.21 -8.05
CA SER A 199 -1.74 -8.74 -6.85
C SER A 199 -0.94 -7.47 -7.15
N VAL A 200 -0.79 -6.61 -6.13
CA VAL A 200 -0.07 -5.35 -6.26
C VAL A 200 0.99 -5.25 -5.17
N LEU A 201 2.20 -4.83 -5.53
CA LEU A 201 3.20 -4.34 -4.60
C LEU A 201 3.46 -2.86 -4.92
N MET A 202 2.95 -1.97 -4.08
CA MET A 202 3.04 -0.53 -4.23
C MET A 202 4.12 0.04 -3.33
N ALA A 203 5.24 0.50 -3.90
CA ALA A 203 6.27 1.21 -3.18
C ALA A 203 5.92 2.69 -3.08
N THR A 204 5.89 3.21 -1.87
CA THR A 204 5.64 4.64 -1.62
C THR A 204 6.25 5.07 -0.27
N HIS A 205 6.42 6.36 -0.11
CA HIS A 205 6.77 6.97 1.18
C HIS A 205 5.54 7.56 1.89
N LEU A 206 4.35 7.49 1.25
CA LEU A 206 3.08 8.03 1.77
C LEU A 206 2.28 6.91 2.45
N LEU A 207 2.27 6.89 3.77
CA LEU A 207 1.58 5.87 4.57
C LEU A 207 0.06 5.91 4.40
N ASP A 208 -0.51 7.10 4.20
CA ASP A 208 -1.95 7.27 3.92
C ASP A 208 -2.40 6.52 2.67
N ASP A 209 -1.59 6.54 1.58
CA ASP A 209 -1.91 5.81 0.35
C ASP A 209 -2.02 4.30 0.63
N VAL A 210 -1.07 3.78 1.42
CA VAL A 210 -1.02 2.37 1.78
C VAL A 210 -2.20 1.99 2.67
N GLN A 211 -2.50 2.81 3.69
CA GLN A 211 -3.62 2.60 4.59
C GLN A 211 -4.96 2.58 3.86
N GLN A 212 -5.09 3.37 2.80
CA GLN A 212 -6.32 3.47 2.01
C GLN A 212 -6.58 2.27 1.11
N VAL A 213 -5.53 1.65 0.52
CA VAL A 213 -5.72 0.67 -0.56
C VAL A 213 -5.04 -0.68 -0.34
N CYS A 214 -4.11 -0.82 0.64
CA CYS A 214 -3.34 -2.03 0.82
C CYS A 214 -3.89 -2.90 1.95
N ASP A 215 -3.93 -4.21 1.71
CA ASP A 215 -4.36 -5.22 2.68
C ASP A 215 -3.23 -5.63 3.62
N HIS A 216 -1.97 -5.43 3.18
CA HIS A 216 -0.76 -5.80 3.90
C HIS A 216 0.32 -4.74 3.73
N VAL A 217 1.15 -4.57 4.75
CA VAL A 217 2.24 -3.57 4.78
C VAL A 217 3.57 -4.25 5.04
N LEU A 218 4.58 -3.81 4.29
CA LEU A 218 5.99 -4.05 4.54
C LEU A 218 6.66 -2.70 4.79
N MET A 219 7.21 -2.48 5.97
CA MET A 219 7.97 -1.28 6.26
C MET A 219 9.46 -1.61 6.29
N ILE A 220 10.23 -0.88 5.48
CA ILE A 220 11.69 -1.01 5.44
C ILE A 220 12.35 0.32 5.81
N ASP A 221 13.39 0.23 6.62
CA ASP A 221 14.24 1.36 6.96
C ASP A 221 15.71 0.93 6.91
N ALA A 222 16.56 1.79 6.35
CA ALA A 222 18.00 1.53 6.18
C ALA A 222 18.32 0.11 5.66
N GLY A 223 17.51 -0.41 4.74
CA GLY A 223 17.66 -1.74 4.15
C GLY A 223 17.17 -2.89 5.00
N ARG A 224 16.57 -2.66 6.17
CA ARG A 224 16.06 -3.70 7.08
C ARG A 224 14.55 -3.69 7.14
N LEU A 225 13.96 -4.87 7.35
CA LEU A 225 12.53 -4.99 7.60
C LEU A 225 12.22 -4.53 9.03
N VAL A 226 11.37 -3.51 9.17
CA VAL A 226 10.93 -2.97 10.46
C VAL A 226 9.61 -3.62 10.87
N VAL A 227 8.65 -3.70 9.93
CA VAL A 227 7.31 -4.23 10.18
C VAL A 227 6.83 -5.01 8.95
N SER A 228 6.14 -6.12 9.19
CA SER A 228 5.33 -6.84 8.20
C SER A 228 4.04 -7.31 8.85
N GLY A 229 2.89 -7.01 8.27
CA GLY A 229 1.60 -7.43 8.82
C GLY A 229 0.42 -6.97 7.97
N ALA A 230 -0.76 -7.51 8.29
CA ALA A 230 -2.00 -7.02 7.73
C ALA A 230 -2.25 -5.57 8.17
N THR A 231 -2.69 -4.70 7.26
CA THR A 231 -2.89 -3.27 7.53
C THR A 231 -3.80 -3.06 8.73
N ASP A 232 -4.94 -3.75 8.78
CA ASP A 232 -5.92 -3.63 9.86
C ASP A 232 -5.38 -4.08 11.22
N SER A 233 -4.45 -5.07 11.24
CA SER A 233 -3.87 -5.56 12.49
C SER A 233 -2.73 -4.68 13.00
N LEU A 234 -2.14 -3.83 12.14
CA LEU A 234 -1.15 -2.84 12.53
C LEU A 234 -1.78 -1.55 13.03
N LEU A 235 -3.03 -1.29 12.65
CA LEU A 235 -3.83 -0.15 13.09
C LEU A 235 -4.54 -0.52 14.40
N GLU A 236 -3.78 -0.57 15.49
CA GLU A 236 -4.35 -0.84 16.81
C GLU A 236 -5.28 0.29 17.24
N ARG A 237 -6.34 -0.07 17.98
CA ARG A 237 -7.14 0.94 18.66
C ARG A 237 -6.27 1.60 19.71
N THR A 238 -6.10 2.90 19.62
CA THR A 238 -5.24 3.67 20.56
C THR A 238 -5.82 3.77 21.98
N GLY A 239 -7.01 3.20 22.23
CA GLY A 239 -7.78 3.54 23.43
C GLY A 239 -8.28 4.98 23.41
N ARG A 240 -8.05 5.76 22.35
CA ARG A 240 -8.53 7.13 22.22
C ARG A 240 -9.80 7.19 21.37
N VAL A 241 -10.76 7.98 21.88
CA VAL A 241 -12.02 8.23 21.19
C VAL A 241 -12.11 9.72 20.91
N THR A 242 -12.44 10.07 19.67
CA THR A 242 -12.72 11.44 19.26
C THR A 242 -14.22 11.69 19.31
N VAL A 243 -14.62 12.72 20.03
CA VAL A 243 -16.02 13.11 20.26
C VAL A 243 -16.27 14.48 19.62
N ASP A 244 -17.26 14.55 18.74
CA ASP A 244 -17.75 15.80 18.18
C ASP A 244 -19.12 16.13 18.80
N VAL A 245 -19.14 17.18 19.60
CA VAL A 245 -20.35 17.76 20.21
C VAL A 245 -20.59 19.20 19.69
N GLY A 246 -20.00 19.55 18.56
CA GLY A 246 -20.05 20.86 17.96
C GLY A 246 -19.37 21.93 18.82
N ILE A 247 -20.04 23.09 19.01
CA ILE A 247 -19.49 24.23 19.75
C ILE A 247 -19.34 24.01 21.26
N ALA A 248 -19.80 22.86 21.81
CA ALA A 248 -19.79 22.54 23.22
C ALA A 248 -18.57 21.70 23.66
N GLY A 249 -17.55 21.54 22.81
CA GLY A 249 -16.36 20.74 23.12
C GLY A 249 -15.66 21.15 24.42
N ASP A 250 -15.51 22.45 24.66
CA ASP A 250 -14.87 22.96 25.90
C ASP A 250 -15.69 22.63 27.15
N ALA A 251 -17.03 22.66 27.07
CA ALA A 251 -17.90 22.31 28.18
C ALA A 251 -17.83 20.80 28.50
N LEU A 252 -17.76 19.96 27.47
CA LEU A 252 -17.54 18.53 27.62
C LEU A 252 -16.16 18.25 28.26
N ALA A 253 -15.11 18.87 27.76
CA ALA A 253 -13.76 18.69 28.29
C ALA A 253 -13.64 19.12 29.76
N ALA A 254 -14.26 20.24 30.13
CA ALA A 254 -14.29 20.72 31.50
C ALA A 254 -14.98 19.75 32.45
N ARG A 255 -16.09 19.12 32.03
CA ARG A 255 -16.81 18.13 32.85
C ARG A 255 -16.05 16.80 32.92
N LEU A 256 -15.42 16.37 31.82
CA LEU A 256 -14.59 15.17 31.79
C LEU A 256 -13.33 15.29 32.65
N ALA A 257 -12.81 16.50 32.87
CA ALA A 257 -11.68 16.72 33.80
C ALA A 257 -12.01 16.41 35.27
N GLU A 258 -13.29 16.31 35.62
CA GLU A 258 -13.75 15.90 36.96
C GLU A 258 -13.87 14.37 37.11
N VAL A 259 -13.69 13.62 36.03
CA VAL A 259 -13.73 12.16 35.97
C VAL A 259 -12.31 11.65 35.69
N PRO A 260 -11.92 10.42 36.06
CA PRO A 260 -10.57 9.90 35.81
C PRO A 260 -10.35 9.53 34.35
N LEU A 261 -10.63 10.47 33.43
CA LEU A 261 -10.41 10.34 31.99
C LEU A 261 -9.43 11.41 31.53
N ARG A 262 -8.45 11.01 30.74
CA ARG A 262 -7.50 11.96 30.11
C ARG A 262 -8.14 12.53 28.85
N THR A 263 -8.26 13.85 28.81
CA THR A 263 -8.90 14.55 27.70
C THR A 263 -7.99 15.64 27.13
N VAL A 264 -8.07 15.81 25.81
CA VAL A 264 -7.38 16.89 25.08
C VAL A 264 -8.37 17.46 24.06
N VAL A 265 -8.44 18.78 23.92
CA VAL A 265 -9.25 19.45 22.89
C VAL A 265 -8.36 19.80 21.72
N VAL A 266 -8.69 19.27 20.53
CA VAL A 266 -7.96 19.53 19.28
C VAL A 266 -8.96 20.01 18.23
N GLU A 267 -8.78 21.21 17.72
CA GLU A 267 -9.63 21.79 16.66
C GLU A 267 -11.14 21.75 16.95
N GLY A 268 -11.55 21.88 18.24
CA GLY A 268 -12.96 21.84 18.65
C GLY A 268 -13.52 20.43 18.85
N LEU A 269 -12.74 19.37 18.59
CA LEU A 269 -13.05 17.99 18.92
C LEU A 269 -12.45 17.62 20.28
N VAL A 270 -13.14 16.75 21.03
CA VAL A 270 -12.63 16.26 22.31
C VAL A 270 -12.05 14.86 22.13
N GLU A 271 -10.75 14.72 22.30
CA GLU A 271 -10.08 13.43 22.36
C GLU A 271 -10.06 12.92 23.80
N VAL A 272 -10.56 11.71 24.02
CA VAL A 272 -10.61 11.05 25.32
C VAL A 272 -9.81 9.76 25.25
N GLU A 273 -8.87 9.57 26.19
CA GLU A 273 -8.11 8.34 26.33
C GLU A 273 -8.87 7.38 27.26
N LEU A 274 -9.15 6.18 26.76
CA LEU A 274 -9.89 5.12 27.44
C LEU A 274 -8.95 3.94 27.71
N ASP A 275 -8.90 3.50 28.96
CA ASP A 275 -8.12 2.32 29.36
C ASP A 275 -8.90 1.01 29.17
N ASP A 276 -10.24 1.10 29.18
CA ASP A 276 -11.16 -0.04 29.02
C ASP A 276 -12.51 0.38 28.38
N ASP A 277 -13.32 -0.60 28.03
CA ASP A 277 -14.66 -0.37 27.43
C ASP A 277 -15.65 0.22 28.45
N ASP A 278 -15.47 0.03 29.76
CA ASP A 278 -16.36 0.58 30.80
C ASP A 278 -16.24 2.11 30.83
N GLN A 279 -15.09 2.65 30.52
CA GLN A 279 -14.87 4.10 30.44
C GLN A 279 -15.62 4.75 29.26
N LEU A 280 -15.94 4.00 28.22
CA LEU A 280 -16.80 4.47 27.13
C LEU A 280 -18.25 4.73 27.62
N ASP A 281 -18.75 3.90 28.52
CA ASP A 281 -20.04 4.11 29.16
C ASP A 281 -20.04 5.37 30.01
N VAL A 282 -18.97 5.62 30.77
CA VAL A 282 -18.80 6.86 31.56
C VAL A 282 -18.82 8.09 30.64
N LEU A 283 -18.11 8.04 29.52
CA LEU A 283 -18.11 9.12 28.53
C LEU A 283 -19.50 9.40 27.97
N ARG A 284 -20.23 8.35 27.62
CA ARG A 284 -21.61 8.44 27.12
C ARG A 284 -22.55 9.08 28.16
N ASP A 285 -22.43 8.65 29.40
CA ASP A 285 -23.27 9.14 30.49
C ASP A 285 -23.00 10.63 30.76
N VAL A 286 -21.76 11.09 30.74
CA VAL A 286 -21.39 12.51 30.85
C VAL A 286 -21.98 13.35 29.70
N ILE A 287 -21.93 12.86 28.46
CA ILE A 287 -22.54 13.55 27.30
C ILE A 287 -24.06 13.66 27.50
N ALA A 288 -24.71 12.59 27.99
CA ALA A 288 -26.13 12.57 28.25
C ALA A 288 -26.54 13.49 29.41
N GLU A 289 -25.79 13.52 30.50
CA GLU A 289 -26.00 14.43 31.65
C GLU A 289 -25.98 15.91 31.24
N LEU A 290 -25.03 16.25 30.34
CA LEU A 290 -24.91 17.61 29.83
C LEU A 290 -25.93 17.96 28.74
N GLY A 291 -26.71 16.97 28.26
CA GLY A 291 -27.70 17.15 27.20
C GLY A 291 -27.06 17.62 25.88
N LEU A 292 -25.78 17.26 25.63
CA LEU A 292 -25.06 17.70 24.44
C LEU A 292 -25.46 16.87 23.22
N PRO A 293 -25.54 17.50 22.03
CA PRO A 293 -25.73 16.76 20.79
C PRO A 293 -24.44 15.99 20.45
N LEU A 294 -24.54 14.69 20.29
CA LEU A 294 -23.44 13.87 19.80
C LEU A 294 -23.51 13.80 18.27
N HIS A 295 -22.63 14.52 17.57
CA HIS A 295 -22.55 14.51 16.12
C HIS A 295 -21.73 13.34 15.60
N ARG A 296 -20.62 13.02 16.29
CA ARG A 296 -19.71 11.94 15.91
C ARG A 296 -19.00 11.37 17.13
N LEU A 297 -18.90 10.06 17.19
CA LEU A 297 -18.04 9.30 18.09
C LEU A 297 -17.23 8.33 17.25
N SER A 298 -15.91 8.45 17.26
CA SER A 298 -15.03 7.58 16.49
C SER A 298 -13.82 7.18 17.33
N THR A 299 -13.51 5.89 17.33
CA THR A 299 -12.28 5.40 17.93
C THR A 299 -11.10 5.85 17.05
N ARG A 300 -10.09 6.47 17.64
CA ARG A 300 -8.85 6.78 16.96
C ARG A 300 -8.05 5.50 16.81
N LEU A 301 -7.68 5.20 15.58
CA LEU A 301 -6.71 4.14 15.28
C LEU A 301 -5.31 4.74 15.31
N THR A 302 -4.32 3.95 15.73
CA THR A 302 -2.91 4.29 15.52
C THR A 302 -2.69 4.50 14.02
N SER A 303 -2.04 5.59 13.64
CA SER A 303 -1.64 5.74 12.23
C SER A 303 -0.45 4.84 11.92
N LEU A 304 -0.28 4.45 10.65
CA LEU A 304 0.93 3.71 10.25
C LEU A 304 2.21 4.52 10.53
N ASP A 305 2.14 5.86 10.54
CA ASP A 305 3.25 6.74 10.94
C ASP A 305 3.66 6.53 12.39
N GLU A 306 2.68 6.45 13.29
CA GLU A 306 2.92 6.19 14.73
C GLU A 306 3.53 4.81 14.92
N VAL A 307 3.00 3.78 14.25
CA VAL A 307 3.56 2.41 14.27
C VAL A 307 4.99 2.37 13.75
N PHE A 308 5.28 3.10 12.66
CA PHE A 308 6.62 3.18 12.10
C PHE A 308 7.61 3.83 13.06
N LEU A 309 7.23 4.99 13.64
CA LEU A 309 8.10 5.72 14.58
C LEU A 309 8.40 4.93 15.85
N ASP A 310 7.41 4.22 16.39
CA ASP A 310 7.57 3.40 17.59
C ASP A 310 8.51 2.20 17.33
N ARG A 311 8.27 1.47 16.24
CA ARG A 311 9.09 0.32 15.87
C ARG A 311 10.51 0.70 15.44
N ALA A 312 10.68 1.83 14.75
CA ALA A 312 12.00 2.33 14.37
C ALA A 312 12.82 2.72 15.62
N ARG A 313 12.19 3.30 16.64
CA ARG A 313 12.86 3.61 17.94
C ARG A 313 13.28 2.34 18.68
N THR A 314 12.41 1.34 18.74
CA THR A 314 12.68 0.07 19.44
C THR A 314 13.79 -0.75 18.76
N ALA A 315 13.95 -0.60 17.43
CA ALA A 315 15.01 -1.29 16.67
C ALA A 315 16.41 -0.65 16.84
N VAL A 316 16.50 0.56 17.38
CA VAL A 316 17.77 1.32 17.58
C VAL A 316 18.31 1.19 19.01
N GLU A 317 17.51 0.74 19.98
CA GLU A 317 18.01 0.46 21.33
C GLU A 317 18.74 -0.91 21.34
N PRO A 318 20.05 -0.94 21.70
CA PRO A 318 20.90 -2.13 21.65
C PRO A 318 20.60 -3.12 22.79
#